data_f93a23fbcf2def42a87aab95efcf4180
#
_entry.id   f93a23fbcf2def42a87aab95efcf4180
#
_cell.length_a   1.000
_cell.length_b   1.000
_cell.length_c   1.000
_cell.angle_alpha   90.00
_cell.angle_beta   90.00
_cell.angle_gamma   90.00
#
_symmetry.space_group_name_H-M   'P 1'
#
loop_
_entity.id
_entity.type
_entity.pdbx_description
1 polymer ?
#
loop_
_entity_poly.entity_id
_entity_poly.type
_entity_poly.pdbx_seq_one_letter_code
_entity_poly.pdbx_strand_id
1 'polypeptide(L)'
;TAIKRRFDLFGVIIIGVTTAVGGGIMRDIVIGSHPVAAFRDPLAMSAAALISVLVFAALAVKGDLGGKALKLYDTAMLMLDTIGLGIFTVTGITAAMRSGVSDNTFLLVFSGVITGVGGGVLRDIFVNKKPEIFVGNIYACASATGAAAFLLCYGMMSFMPACMASLAVTFSLRLMSVKFGWNLPKIQIKARQERRIAAAKENLINKKGA
;
A
#
# COMPACT_ATOMS: atom_id res chain seq x y z
N THR A 1 0.39 12.17 2.39
CA THR A 1 1.34 11.60 3.38
C THR A 1 2.65 12.38 3.38
N ALA A 2 3.35 12.52 2.24
CA ALA A 2 4.61 13.27 2.11
C ALA A 2 4.50 14.72 2.60
N ILE A 3 3.48 15.44 2.18
CA ILE A 3 3.26 16.83 2.55
C ILE A 3 3.06 17.01 4.08
N LYS A 4 2.34 16.11 4.75
CA LYS A 4 2.22 16.11 6.23
C LYS A 4 3.59 15.93 6.93
N ARG A 5 4.61 15.40 6.23
CA ARG A 5 5.98 15.21 6.72
C ARG A 5 6.94 16.31 6.29
N ARG A 6 6.43 17.41 5.70
CA ARG A 6 7.19 18.59 5.25
C ARG A 6 8.26 18.28 4.20
N PHE A 7 8.01 17.30 3.32
CA PHE A 7 8.85 17.10 2.14
C PHE A 7 8.69 18.27 1.18
N ASP A 8 9.77 18.62 0.49
CA ASP A 8 9.76 19.60 -0.59
C ASP A 8 9.02 19.08 -1.84
N LEU A 9 8.88 19.92 -2.85
CA LEU A 9 8.19 19.55 -4.09
C LEU A 9 8.80 18.30 -4.73
N PHE A 10 10.13 18.22 -4.77
CA PHE A 10 10.82 17.10 -5.40
C PHE A 10 10.58 15.80 -4.63
N GLY A 11 10.66 15.83 -3.30
CA GLY A 11 10.34 14.70 -2.43
C GLY A 11 8.91 14.22 -2.59
N VAL A 12 7.94 15.15 -2.74
CA VAL A 12 6.53 14.79 -2.99
C VAL A 12 6.37 14.10 -4.34
N ILE A 13 7.05 14.57 -5.40
CA ILE A 13 7.03 13.94 -6.73
C ILE A 13 7.63 12.53 -6.66
N ILE A 14 8.81 12.36 -6.07
CA ILE A 14 9.47 11.06 -5.95
C ILE A 14 8.59 10.06 -5.20
N ILE A 15 7.99 10.46 -4.07
CA ILE A 15 7.11 9.59 -3.30
C ILE A 15 5.83 9.26 -4.06
N GLY A 16 5.27 10.22 -4.80
CA GLY A 16 4.09 10.02 -5.63
C GLY A 16 4.36 9.03 -6.77
N VAL A 17 5.44 9.23 -7.51
CA VAL A 17 5.87 8.33 -8.60
C VAL A 17 6.16 6.93 -8.06
N THR A 18 6.95 6.83 -7.00
CA THR A 18 7.28 5.53 -6.39
C THR A 18 6.02 4.79 -5.89
N THR A 19 5.05 5.51 -5.33
CA THR A 19 3.78 4.92 -4.91
C THR A 19 2.99 4.37 -6.11
N ALA A 20 2.99 5.11 -7.23
CA ALA A 20 2.20 4.75 -8.42
C ALA A 20 2.78 3.54 -9.16
N VAL A 21 4.09 3.44 -9.31
CA VAL A 21 4.73 2.41 -10.14
C VAL A 21 5.52 1.37 -9.36
N GLY A 22 5.81 1.62 -8.08
CA GLY A 22 6.70 0.78 -7.28
C GLY A 22 6.22 -0.67 -7.13
N GLY A 23 4.93 -0.90 -6.93
CA GLY A 23 4.36 -2.24 -6.88
C GLY A 23 4.51 -3.00 -8.19
N GLY A 24 4.31 -2.31 -9.32
CA GLY A 24 4.54 -2.88 -10.65
C GLY A 24 6.01 -3.21 -10.93
N ILE A 25 6.94 -2.36 -10.49
CA ILE A 25 8.38 -2.62 -10.60
C ILE A 25 8.76 -3.86 -9.79
N MET A 26 8.32 -3.96 -8.54
CA MET A 26 8.58 -5.14 -7.71
C MET A 26 8.03 -6.43 -8.33
N ARG A 27 6.82 -6.38 -8.88
CA ARG A 27 6.23 -7.50 -9.61
C ARG A 27 7.08 -7.89 -10.81
N ASP A 28 7.43 -6.94 -11.66
CA ASP A 28 8.16 -7.23 -12.91
C ASP A 28 9.52 -7.87 -12.64
N ILE A 29 10.20 -7.44 -11.57
CA ILE A 29 11.45 -8.09 -11.10
C ILE A 29 11.18 -9.54 -10.70
N VAL A 30 10.13 -9.81 -9.93
CA VAL A 30 9.80 -11.15 -9.45
C VAL A 30 9.42 -12.10 -10.58
N ILE A 31 8.63 -11.64 -11.56
CA ILE A 31 8.23 -12.47 -12.71
C ILE A 31 9.27 -12.49 -13.85
N GLY A 32 10.39 -11.79 -13.69
CA GLY A 32 11.46 -11.73 -14.70
C GLY A 32 11.08 -10.94 -15.96
N SER A 33 10.12 -10.04 -15.89
CA SER A 33 9.67 -9.22 -17.04
C SER A 33 10.59 -8.03 -17.26
N HIS A 34 11.45 -8.12 -18.26
CA HIS A 34 12.41 -7.07 -18.61
C HIS A 34 12.22 -6.58 -20.05
N PRO A 35 12.42 -5.24 -20.32
CA PRO A 35 12.51 -4.15 -19.35
C PRO A 35 11.19 -3.96 -18.58
N VAL A 36 11.29 -3.46 -17.33
CA VAL A 36 10.15 -3.23 -16.43
C VAL A 36 9.10 -2.33 -17.11
N ALA A 37 7.81 -2.67 -16.97
CA ALA A 37 6.70 -1.99 -17.66
C ALA A 37 6.69 -0.47 -17.42
N ALA A 38 7.04 -0.02 -16.21
CA ALA A 38 7.11 1.40 -15.88
C ALA A 38 8.10 2.20 -16.73
N PHE A 39 9.15 1.55 -17.28
CA PHE A 39 10.13 2.19 -18.18
C PHE A 39 9.78 1.99 -19.65
N ARG A 40 8.92 1.02 -20.00
CA ARG A 40 8.41 0.88 -21.36
C ARG A 40 7.35 1.92 -21.69
N ASP A 41 6.49 2.21 -20.71
CA ASP A 41 5.43 3.21 -20.82
C ASP A 41 5.53 4.21 -19.65
N PRO A 42 6.10 5.40 -19.90
CA PRO A 42 6.29 6.42 -18.87
C PRO A 42 4.99 7.17 -18.51
N LEU A 43 3.85 6.82 -19.12
CA LEU A 43 2.58 7.52 -18.90
C LEU A 43 2.17 7.53 -17.42
N ALA A 44 2.28 6.39 -16.74
CA ALA A 44 1.92 6.29 -15.32
C ALA A 44 2.86 7.12 -14.43
N MET A 45 4.15 7.16 -14.73
CA MET A 45 5.13 7.96 -13.99
C MET A 45 4.91 9.46 -14.21
N SER A 46 4.71 9.89 -15.48
CA SER A 46 4.47 11.30 -15.80
C SER A 46 3.13 11.79 -15.23
N ALA A 47 2.07 10.98 -15.30
CA ALA A 47 0.79 11.30 -14.67
C ALA A 47 0.92 11.44 -13.14
N ALA A 48 1.63 10.51 -12.48
CA ALA A 48 1.87 10.58 -11.05
C ALA A 48 2.68 11.82 -10.65
N ALA A 49 3.71 12.18 -11.44
CA ALA A 49 4.50 13.39 -11.23
C ALA A 49 3.62 14.64 -11.36
N LEU A 50 2.84 14.74 -12.43
CA LEU A 50 1.94 15.87 -12.67
C LEU A 50 0.91 16.04 -11.54
N ILE A 51 0.25 14.93 -11.14
CA ILE A 51 -0.72 14.94 -10.03
C ILE A 51 -0.03 15.36 -8.73
N SER A 52 1.20 14.91 -8.48
CA SER A 52 1.96 15.30 -7.29
C SER A 52 2.23 16.79 -7.24
N VAL A 53 2.60 17.41 -8.38
CA VAL A 53 2.78 18.86 -8.50
C VAL A 53 1.47 19.59 -8.26
N LEU A 54 0.37 19.17 -8.88
CA LEU A 54 -0.95 19.80 -8.72
C LEU A 54 -1.44 19.75 -7.27
N VAL A 55 -1.29 18.59 -6.61
CA VAL A 55 -1.68 18.45 -5.19
C VAL A 55 -0.79 19.31 -4.30
N PHE A 56 0.51 19.36 -4.56
CA PHE A 56 1.42 20.21 -3.82
C PHE A 56 1.04 21.70 -3.96
N ALA A 57 0.83 22.17 -5.20
CA ALA A 57 0.44 23.55 -5.48
C ALA A 57 -0.91 23.92 -4.83
N ALA A 58 -1.91 23.05 -4.93
CA ALA A 58 -3.23 23.27 -4.33
C ALA A 58 -3.17 23.40 -2.80
N LEU A 59 -2.31 22.61 -2.14
CA LEU A 59 -2.14 22.70 -0.70
C LEU A 59 -1.27 23.89 -0.27
N ALA A 60 -0.28 24.27 -1.09
CA ALA A 60 0.53 25.47 -0.84
C ALA A 60 -0.32 26.75 -0.87
N VAL A 61 -1.30 26.83 -1.77
CA VAL A 61 -2.21 27.98 -1.89
C VAL A 61 -3.24 28.01 -0.75
N LYS A 62 -3.76 26.86 -0.32
CA LYS A 62 -4.81 26.79 0.71
C LYS A 62 -4.30 27.01 2.14
N GLY A 63 -3.00 26.90 2.38
CA GLY A 63 -2.44 26.99 3.73
C GLY A 63 -2.89 25.83 4.64
N ASP A 64 -3.26 26.13 5.87
CA ASP A 64 -3.61 25.11 6.86
C ASP A 64 -4.99 24.49 6.57
N LEU A 65 -5.04 23.16 6.56
CA LEU A 65 -6.29 22.41 6.39
C LEU A 65 -7.02 22.39 7.74
N GLY A 66 -8.12 23.12 7.86
CA GLY A 66 -8.99 23.04 9.02
C GLY A 66 -9.49 21.61 9.29
N GLY A 67 -9.88 21.30 10.54
CA GLY A 67 -10.18 19.94 11.00
C GLY A 67 -11.19 19.14 10.14
N LYS A 68 -12.18 19.80 9.50
CA LYS A 68 -13.12 19.13 8.58
C LYS A 68 -12.44 18.72 7.27
N ALA A 69 -11.60 19.60 6.71
CA ALA A 69 -10.86 19.32 5.48
C ALA A 69 -9.82 18.19 5.70
N LEU A 70 -9.22 18.12 6.89
CA LEU A 70 -8.29 17.05 7.25
C LEU A 70 -8.99 15.69 7.31
N LYS A 71 -10.19 15.60 7.91
CA LYS A 71 -10.98 14.36 7.94
C LYS A 71 -11.39 13.91 6.53
N LEU A 72 -11.83 14.87 5.69
CA LEU A 72 -12.18 14.55 4.29
C LEU A 72 -10.96 14.04 3.52
N TYR A 73 -9.80 14.66 3.70
CA TYR A 73 -8.54 14.20 3.11
C TYR A 73 -8.19 12.78 3.54
N ASP A 74 -8.26 12.46 4.83
CA ASP A 74 -7.93 11.13 5.34
C ASP A 74 -8.92 10.06 4.82
N THR A 75 -10.21 10.39 4.71
CA THR A 75 -11.23 9.51 4.11
C THR A 75 -10.99 9.30 2.62
N ALA A 76 -10.71 10.37 1.87
CA ALA A 76 -10.40 10.28 0.45
C ALA A 76 -9.15 9.43 0.19
N MET A 77 -8.10 9.62 0.99
CA MET A 77 -6.88 8.80 0.91
C MET A 77 -7.16 7.32 1.16
N LEU A 78 -7.99 6.99 2.15
CA LEU A 78 -8.39 5.60 2.43
C LEU A 78 -9.16 5.00 1.24
N MET A 79 -10.11 5.75 0.67
CA MET A 79 -10.90 5.28 -0.47
C MET A 79 -10.05 5.06 -1.71
N LEU A 80 -9.19 6.02 -2.05
CA LEU A 80 -8.28 5.92 -3.20
C LEU A 80 -7.28 4.77 -3.03
N ASP A 81 -6.72 4.59 -1.84
CA ASP A 81 -5.84 3.47 -1.52
C ASP A 81 -6.56 2.12 -1.65
N THR A 82 -7.81 2.03 -1.17
CA THR A 82 -8.62 0.80 -1.26
C THR A 82 -8.97 0.44 -2.72
N ILE A 83 -9.38 1.44 -3.52
CA ILE A 83 -9.67 1.25 -4.95
C ILE A 83 -8.40 0.86 -5.69
N GLY A 84 -7.31 1.57 -5.42
CA GLY A 84 -5.99 1.28 -5.99
C GLY A 84 -5.51 -0.13 -5.67
N LEU A 85 -5.69 -0.57 -4.42
CA LEU A 85 -5.36 -1.93 -3.99
C LEU A 85 -6.04 -2.98 -4.86
N GLY A 86 -7.35 -2.87 -5.08
CA GLY A 86 -8.12 -3.81 -5.91
C GLY A 86 -7.69 -3.79 -7.37
N ILE A 87 -7.58 -2.59 -7.97
CA ILE A 87 -7.17 -2.43 -9.37
C ILE A 87 -5.75 -3.00 -9.59
N PHE A 88 -4.81 -2.66 -8.72
CA PHE A 88 -3.43 -3.13 -8.83
C PHE A 88 -3.30 -4.63 -8.54
N THR A 89 -4.16 -5.21 -7.70
CA THR A 89 -4.22 -6.67 -7.53
C THR A 89 -4.57 -7.36 -8.84
N VAL A 90 -5.64 -6.92 -9.53
CA VAL A 90 -6.05 -7.48 -10.82
C VAL A 90 -4.99 -7.25 -11.90
N THR A 91 -4.45 -6.04 -12.00
CA THR A 91 -3.40 -5.73 -12.99
C THR A 91 -2.12 -6.52 -12.74
N GLY A 92 -1.80 -6.81 -11.47
CA GLY A 92 -0.68 -7.65 -11.09
C GLY A 92 -0.81 -9.09 -11.57
N ILE A 93 -1.99 -9.70 -11.36
CA ILE A 93 -2.30 -11.05 -11.83
C ILE A 93 -2.25 -11.11 -13.36
N THR A 94 -2.92 -10.17 -14.02
CA THR A 94 -3.00 -10.15 -15.50
C THR A 94 -1.64 -9.91 -16.14
N ALA A 95 -0.78 -9.13 -15.53
CA ALA A 95 0.59 -8.97 -16.02
C ALA A 95 1.41 -10.27 -15.88
N ALA A 96 1.27 -10.99 -14.78
CA ALA A 96 1.92 -12.28 -14.60
C ALA A 96 1.39 -13.32 -15.60
N MET A 97 0.09 -13.39 -15.84
CA MET A 97 -0.49 -14.25 -16.87
C MET A 97 0.09 -13.98 -18.27
N ARG A 98 0.23 -12.68 -18.62
CA ARG A 98 0.81 -12.27 -19.92
C ARG A 98 2.29 -12.57 -20.05
N SER A 99 3.00 -12.74 -18.94
CA SER A 99 4.43 -13.12 -18.93
C SER A 99 4.66 -14.62 -19.10
N GLY A 100 3.62 -15.42 -19.31
CA GLY A 100 3.74 -16.87 -19.51
C GLY A 100 3.78 -17.68 -18.21
N VAL A 101 3.45 -17.08 -17.06
CA VAL A 101 3.44 -17.74 -15.74
C VAL A 101 2.02 -18.18 -15.33
N SER A 102 1.13 -18.42 -16.30
CA SER A 102 -0.29 -18.74 -16.07
C SER A 102 -0.52 -20.00 -15.25
N ASP A 103 0.38 -20.96 -15.29
CA ASP A 103 0.23 -22.28 -14.63
C ASP A 103 0.58 -22.25 -13.14
N ASN A 104 1.21 -21.19 -12.66
CA ASN A 104 1.60 -21.06 -11.27
C ASN A 104 0.64 -20.15 -10.50
N THR A 105 -0.45 -20.73 -9.99
CA THR A 105 -1.48 -20.00 -9.22
C THR A 105 -0.90 -19.22 -8.04
N PHE A 106 0.10 -19.76 -7.32
CA PHE A 106 0.75 -19.08 -6.22
C PHE A 106 1.45 -17.80 -6.71
N LEU A 107 2.20 -17.89 -7.81
CA LEU A 107 2.90 -16.72 -8.37
C LEU A 107 1.92 -15.68 -8.91
N LEU A 108 0.77 -16.10 -9.47
CA LEU A 108 -0.29 -15.16 -9.88
C LEU A 108 -0.86 -14.38 -8.69
N VAL A 109 -1.24 -15.08 -7.60
CA VAL A 109 -1.73 -14.43 -6.38
C VAL A 109 -0.66 -13.52 -5.79
N PHE A 110 0.57 -14.00 -5.68
CA PHE A 110 1.69 -13.22 -5.15
C PHE A 110 1.94 -11.95 -5.99
N SER A 111 1.91 -12.07 -7.32
CA SER A 111 2.07 -10.94 -8.25
C SER A 111 0.96 -9.89 -8.08
N GLY A 112 -0.27 -10.34 -7.88
CA GLY A 112 -1.40 -9.45 -7.56
C GLY A 112 -1.18 -8.72 -6.24
N VAL A 113 -0.86 -9.47 -5.18
CA VAL A 113 -0.65 -8.90 -3.85
C VAL A 113 0.51 -7.90 -3.85
N ILE A 114 1.69 -8.28 -4.38
CA ILE A 114 2.87 -7.41 -4.37
C ILE A 114 2.63 -6.14 -5.20
N THR A 115 1.88 -6.23 -6.30
CA THR A 115 1.50 -5.05 -7.10
C THR A 115 0.57 -4.15 -6.32
N GLY A 116 -0.44 -4.71 -5.66
CA GLY A 116 -1.43 -3.96 -4.90
C GLY A 116 -0.85 -3.26 -3.68
N VAL A 117 -0.04 -3.96 -2.89
CA VAL A 117 0.49 -3.43 -1.63
C VAL A 117 1.83 -2.71 -1.79
N GLY A 118 2.63 -3.05 -2.81
CA GLY A 118 4.02 -2.64 -2.93
C GLY A 118 4.22 -1.13 -3.00
N GLY A 119 3.41 -0.42 -3.77
CA GLY A 119 3.46 1.04 -3.85
C GLY A 119 3.22 1.71 -2.49
N GLY A 120 2.23 1.23 -1.73
CA GLY A 120 1.93 1.70 -0.38
C GLY A 120 3.06 1.42 0.62
N VAL A 121 3.66 0.24 0.53
CA VAL A 121 4.81 -0.15 1.38
C VAL A 121 6.00 0.77 1.12
N LEU A 122 6.38 0.98 -0.13
CA LEU A 122 7.49 1.88 -0.49
C LEU A 122 7.22 3.30 -0.03
N ARG A 123 6.00 3.82 -0.28
CA ARG A 123 5.59 5.13 0.22
C ARG A 123 5.79 5.26 1.72
N ASP A 124 5.32 4.29 2.49
CA ASP A 124 5.37 4.36 3.95
C ASP A 124 6.81 4.27 4.48
N ILE A 125 7.66 3.46 3.84
CA ILE A 125 9.11 3.37 4.15
C ILE A 125 9.78 4.72 3.90
N PHE A 126 9.57 5.34 2.73
CA PHE A 126 10.21 6.62 2.39
C PHE A 126 9.78 7.77 3.29
N VAL A 127 8.55 7.76 3.80
CA VAL A 127 8.10 8.76 4.78
C VAL A 127 8.40 8.38 6.23
N ASN A 128 9.18 7.34 6.46
CA ASN A 128 9.53 6.81 7.79
C ASN A 128 8.27 6.53 8.64
N LYS A 129 7.29 5.86 8.03
CA LYS A 129 6.07 5.37 8.68
C LYS A 129 6.09 3.84 8.67
N LYS A 130 5.63 3.20 9.73
CA LYS A 130 5.43 1.74 9.71
C LYS A 130 4.43 1.40 8.60
N PRO A 131 4.80 0.56 7.62
CA PRO A 131 3.91 0.20 6.52
C PRO A 131 2.59 -0.40 7.02
N GLU A 132 1.49 0.01 6.39
CA GLU A 132 0.14 -0.43 6.78
C GLU A 132 -0.03 -1.95 6.70
N ILE A 133 0.69 -2.62 5.80
CA ILE A 133 0.69 -4.07 5.68
C ILE A 133 1.06 -4.79 6.99
N PHE A 134 1.86 -4.17 7.87
CA PHE A 134 2.30 -4.76 9.14
C PHE A 134 1.46 -4.33 10.35
N VAL A 135 0.78 -3.21 10.27
CA VAL A 135 0.08 -2.60 11.41
C VAL A 135 -1.37 -2.27 11.14
N GLY A 136 -1.74 -2.21 9.88
CA GLY A 136 -3.07 -1.83 9.42
C GLY A 136 -4.04 -3.01 9.38
N ASN A 137 -5.31 -2.65 9.25
CA ASN A 137 -6.45 -3.56 9.20
C ASN A 137 -6.38 -4.43 7.95
N ILE A 138 -6.20 -5.72 8.08
CA ILE A 138 -6.30 -6.78 7.04
C ILE A 138 -6.00 -6.32 5.60
N TYR A 139 -4.89 -5.57 5.40
CA TYR A 139 -4.57 -4.89 4.13
C TYR A 139 -4.15 -5.90 3.04
N ALA A 140 -3.09 -6.66 3.30
CA ALA A 140 -2.59 -7.66 2.37
C ALA A 140 -3.56 -8.85 2.21
N CYS A 141 -4.28 -9.23 3.28
CA CYS A 141 -5.28 -10.29 3.22
C CYS A 141 -6.44 -9.91 2.30
N ALA A 142 -6.87 -8.64 2.29
CA ALA A 142 -7.91 -8.19 1.37
C ALA A 142 -7.47 -8.28 -0.10
N SER A 143 -6.20 -7.94 -0.40
CA SER A 143 -5.63 -8.14 -1.74
C SER A 143 -5.53 -9.63 -2.10
N ALA A 144 -5.05 -10.48 -1.18
CA ALA A 144 -4.93 -11.92 -1.42
C ALA A 144 -6.29 -12.60 -1.66
N THR A 145 -7.31 -12.26 -0.87
CA THR A 145 -8.67 -12.77 -1.09
C THR A 145 -9.29 -12.25 -2.38
N GLY A 146 -9.05 -10.98 -2.74
CA GLY A 146 -9.45 -10.44 -4.03
C GLY A 146 -8.75 -11.15 -5.20
N ALA A 147 -7.46 -11.46 -5.07
CA ALA A 147 -6.72 -12.24 -6.05
C ALA A 147 -7.29 -13.65 -6.22
N ALA A 148 -7.60 -14.33 -5.12
CA ALA A 148 -8.25 -15.63 -5.15
C ALA A 148 -9.64 -15.57 -5.81
N ALA A 149 -10.44 -14.57 -5.46
CA ALA A 149 -11.75 -14.35 -6.09
C ALA A 149 -11.63 -14.11 -7.60
N PHE A 150 -10.64 -13.33 -8.05
CA PHE A 150 -10.37 -13.16 -9.47
C PHE A 150 -10.12 -14.49 -10.17
N LEU A 151 -9.19 -15.30 -9.65
CA LEU A 151 -8.79 -16.56 -10.29
C LEU A 151 -9.93 -17.58 -10.32
N LEU A 152 -10.70 -17.69 -9.23
CA LEU A 152 -11.87 -18.57 -9.18
C LEU A 152 -12.95 -18.15 -10.20
N CYS A 153 -13.27 -16.87 -10.25
CA CYS A 153 -14.25 -16.36 -11.19
C CYS A 153 -13.77 -16.43 -12.65
N TYR A 154 -12.47 -16.18 -12.88
CA TYR A 154 -11.88 -16.23 -14.22
C TYR A 154 -11.90 -17.64 -14.83
N GLY A 155 -11.82 -18.66 -14.00
CA GLY A 155 -11.97 -20.06 -14.42
C GLY A 155 -13.41 -20.45 -14.82
N MET A 156 -14.41 -19.68 -14.41
CA MET A 156 -15.84 -19.96 -14.64
C MET A 156 -16.53 -18.93 -15.53
N MET A 157 -16.00 -17.73 -15.60
CA MET A 157 -16.63 -16.57 -16.25
C MET A 157 -15.64 -15.85 -17.15
N SER A 158 -16.13 -14.84 -17.90
CA SER A 158 -15.27 -13.96 -18.68
C SER A 158 -14.45 -13.00 -17.79
N PHE A 159 -13.46 -12.33 -18.39
CA PHE A 159 -12.51 -11.46 -17.71
C PHE A 159 -13.17 -10.33 -16.88
N MET A 160 -14.17 -9.65 -17.46
CA MET A 160 -14.81 -8.50 -16.80
C MET A 160 -15.55 -8.84 -15.50
N PRO A 161 -16.42 -9.89 -15.45
CA PRO A 161 -17.02 -10.32 -14.19
C PRO A 161 -15.98 -10.74 -13.13
N ALA A 162 -14.88 -11.39 -13.52
CA ALA A 162 -13.81 -11.74 -12.61
C ALA A 162 -13.11 -10.50 -11.99
N CYS A 163 -12.87 -9.46 -12.80
CA CYS A 163 -12.36 -8.17 -12.32
C CYS A 163 -13.32 -7.55 -11.30
N MET A 164 -14.60 -7.49 -11.62
CA MET A 164 -15.63 -6.90 -10.74
C MET A 164 -15.73 -7.68 -9.40
N ALA A 165 -15.70 -9.01 -9.45
CA ALA A 165 -15.69 -9.84 -8.26
C ALA A 165 -14.47 -9.56 -7.37
N SER A 166 -13.27 -9.52 -7.95
CA SER A 166 -12.04 -9.18 -7.23
C SER A 166 -12.11 -7.81 -6.56
N LEU A 167 -12.53 -6.79 -7.32
CA LEU A 167 -12.68 -5.43 -6.81
C LEU A 167 -13.72 -5.37 -5.67
N ALA A 168 -14.88 -6.00 -5.85
CA ALA A 168 -15.94 -6.02 -4.85
C ALA A 168 -15.49 -6.71 -3.56
N VAL A 169 -14.81 -7.85 -3.64
CA VAL A 169 -14.28 -8.58 -2.48
C VAL A 169 -13.21 -7.75 -1.77
N THR A 170 -12.22 -7.24 -2.50
CA THR A 170 -11.13 -6.43 -1.92
C THR A 170 -11.69 -5.18 -1.22
N PHE A 171 -12.58 -4.46 -1.90
CA PHE A 171 -13.19 -3.23 -1.40
C PHE A 171 -14.04 -3.49 -0.15
N SER A 172 -14.93 -4.51 -0.20
CA SER A 172 -15.80 -4.86 0.91
C SER A 172 -15.01 -5.27 2.15
N LEU A 173 -14.02 -6.16 1.99
CA LEU A 173 -13.16 -6.60 3.09
C LEU A 173 -12.37 -5.43 3.69
N ARG A 174 -11.85 -4.55 2.86
CA ARG A 174 -11.08 -3.40 3.32
C ARG A 174 -11.96 -2.42 4.10
N LEU A 175 -13.13 -2.07 3.59
CA LEU A 175 -14.06 -1.18 4.28
C LEU A 175 -14.59 -1.79 5.58
N MET A 176 -14.97 -3.07 5.57
CA MET A 176 -15.40 -3.76 6.78
C MET A 176 -14.29 -3.81 7.83
N SER A 177 -13.07 -4.11 7.42
CA SER A 177 -11.90 -4.14 8.29
C SER A 177 -11.65 -2.78 8.96
N VAL A 178 -11.76 -1.69 8.20
CA VAL A 178 -11.62 -0.33 8.75
C VAL A 178 -12.80 0.02 9.67
N LYS A 179 -14.04 -0.27 9.25
CA LYS A 179 -15.25 0.03 10.01
C LYS A 179 -15.32 -0.72 11.35
N PHE A 180 -14.98 -2.00 11.35
CA PHE A 180 -15.05 -2.86 12.53
C PHE A 180 -13.73 -2.96 13.30
N GLY A 181 -12.66 -2.29 12.82
CA GLY A 181 -11.35 -2.33 13.47
C GLY A 181 -10.71 -3.73 13.46
N TRP A 182 -11.00 -4.56 12.45
CA TRP A 182 -10.44 -5.90 12.37
C TRP A 182 -8.93 -5.86 12.19
N ASN A 183 -8.23 -6.44 13.16
CA ASN A 183 -6.79 -6.55 13.16
C ASN A 183 -6.38 -8.01 13.34
N LEU A 184 -5.26 -8.39 12.73
CA LEU A 184 -4.63 -9.66 13.03
C LEU A 184 -4.10 -9.68 14.47
N PRO A 185 -4.06 -10.85 15.12
CA PRO A 185 -3.55 -10.98 16.48
C PRO A 185 -2.15 -10.39 16.62
N LYS A 186 -1.95 -9.52 17.61
CA LYS A 186 -0.64 -8.94 17.92
C LYS A 186 -0.13 -9.53 19.23
N ILE A 187 1.12 -10.01 19.24
CA ILE A 187 1.75 -10.42 20.47
C ILE A 187 2.10 -9.17 21.27
N GLN A 188 1.40 -8.95 22.36
CA GLN A 188 1.76 -7.91 23.33
C GLN A 188 2.81 -8.48 24.29
N ILE A 189 4.06 -8.07 24.13
CA ILE A 189 5.09 -8.31 25.16
C ILE A 189 4.64 -7.51 26.37
N LYS A 190 4.26 -8.24 27.46
CA LYS A 190 3.65 -7.65 28.65
C LYS A 190 4.49 -6.48 29.16
N ALA A 191 3.84 -5.38 29.49
CA ALA A 191 4.41 -4.15 30.09
C ALA A 191 5.35 -4.37 31.28
N ARG A 192 5.33 -5.57 31.88
CA ARG A 192 6.26 -6.01 32.94
C ARG A 192 7.72 -6.08 32.46
N GLN A 193 7.97 -6.41 31.21
CA GLN A 193 9.33 -6.52 30.66
C GLN A 193 9.88 -5.14 30.29
N GLU A 194 9.04 -4.24 29.78
CA GLU A 194 9.42 -2.84 29.53
C GLU A 194 9.73 -2.09 30.83
N ARG A 195 8.90 -2.31 31.87
CA ARG A 195 9.18 -1.76 33.22
C ARG A 195 10.48 -2.31 33.82
N ARG A 196 10.81 -3.58 33.60
CA ARG A 196 12.10 -4.16 34.04
C ARG A 196 13.29 -3.56 33.30
N ILE A 197 13.16 -3.33 31.98
CA ILE A 197 14.21 -2.72 31.16
C ILE A 197 14.36 -1.24 31.54
N ALA A 198 13.28 -0.51 31.77
CA ALA A 198 13.30 0.88 32.21
C ALA A 198 13.96 1.02 33.59
N ALA A 199 13.55 0.20 34.56
CA ALA A 199 14.15 0.19 35.92
C ALA A 199 15.63 -0.22 35.91
N ALA A 200 16.03 -1.16 35.03
CA ALA A 200 17.43 -1.54 34.88
C ALA A 200 18.27 -0.42 34.25
N LYS A 201 17.71 0.35 33.30
CA LYS A 201 18.40 1.53 32.74
C LYS A 201 18.54 2.65 33.75
N GLU A 202 17.52 2.92 34.54
CA GLU A 202 17.55 3.95 35.61
C GLU A 202 18.59 3.63 36.67
N ASN A 203 18.67 2.38 37.12
CA ASN A 203 19.70 1.91 38.04
C ASN A 203 21.13 2.01 37.47
N LEU A 204 21.31 1.79 36.16
CA LEU A 204 22.60 1.96 35.48
C LEU A 204 23.06 3.42 35.39
N ILE A 205 22.08 4.34 35.17
CA ILE A 205 22.37 5.79 35.13
C ILE A 205 22.76 6.30 36.51
N ASN A 206 22.00 5.90 37.53
CA ASN A 206 22.30 6.29 38.92
C ASN A 206 23.64 5.74 39.44
N LYS A 207 24.08 4.56 38.97
CA LYS A 207 25.37 3.97 39.30
C LYS A 207 26.57 4.64 38.59
N LYS A 208 26.35 5.34 37.49
CA LYS A 208 27.38 6.07 36.73
C LYS A 208 27.52 7.53 37.18
N GLY A 209 26.58 8.04 37.96
CA GLY A 209 26.58 9.41 38.46
C GLY A 209 27.00 9.55 39.92
N ALA A 210 27.29 8.43 40.58
CA ALA A 210 27.89 8.37 41.92
C ALA A 210 29.37 7.91 41.83
#